data_6106f7cb7c69a8f220caf38d0f70c6be
#
_entry.id   6106f7cb7c69a8f220caf38d0f70c6be
#
_cell.length_a   1.000
_cell.length_b   1.000
_cell.length_c   1.000
_cell.angle_alpha   90.00
_cell.angle_beta   90.00
_cell.angle_gamma   90.00
#
_symmetry.space_group_name_H-M   'P 1'
#
loop_
_entity.id
_entity.type
_entity.pdbx_description
1 polymer ?
#
loop_
_entity_poly.entity_id
_entity_poly.type
_entity_poly.pdbx_seq_one_letter_code
_entity_poly.pdbx_strand_id
1 'polypeptide(L)'
;LDAINEACAREKSIRHGHPSTLHLWWARRPLAAARAVIFAQMVDDPSAYVETLRADPKLRRKAETARRARLQLWEEARAVARKAKGTNLAVPEPGPQPTLDEMLADIERQRLFRVLEDLVLWENTTNETVLQQARDEICQSWRYTCAENVDHPRASRSVRPLRNRLPPTGRRQTLTLDESCG
;
A
#
# COMPACT_ATOMS: atom_id res chain seq x y z
N LEU A 1 11.18 3.52 -0.38
CA LEU A 1 11.74 4.78 -0.92
C LEU A 1 12.79 4.53 -2.01
N ASP A 2 13.56 3.45 -1.90
CA ASP A 2 14.67 3.17 -2.83
C ASP A 2 14.18 2.96 -4.26
N ALA A 3 13.13 2.17 -4.48
CA ALA A 3 12.51 1.96 -5.78
C ALA A 3 12.02 3.27 -6.43
N ILE A 4 11.44 4.17 -5.63
CA ILE A 4 10.99 5.49 -6.13
C ILE A 4 12.19 6.35 -6.52
N ASN A 5 13.23 6.36 -5.69
CA ASN A 5 14.45 7.13 -5.95
C ASN A 5 15.17 6.62 -7.20
N GLU A 6 15.25 5.29 -7.38
CA GLU A 6 15.85 4.66 -8.56
C GLU A 6 15.06 4.98 -9.83
N ALA A 7 13.73 4.84 -9.80
CA ALA A 7 12.86 5.21 -10.92
C ALA A 7 13.00 6.70 -11.27
N CYS A 8 13.03 7.57 -10.27
CA CYS A 8 13.24 9.02 -10.45
C CYS A 8 14.61 9.35 -11.07
N ALA A 9 15.67 8.67 -10.63
CA ALA A 9 17.02 8.86 -11.18
C ALA A 9 17.08 8.42 -12.65
N ARG A 10 16.44 7.29 -12.97
CA ARG A 10 16.34 6.78 -14.34
C ARG A 10 15.57 7.73 -15.26
N GLU A 11 14.42 8.26 -14.83
CA GLU A 11 13.64 9.23 -15.60
C GLU A 11 14.45 10.50 -15.93
N LYS A 12 15.30 10.98 -15.02
CA LYS A 12 16.15 12.14 -15.25
C LYS A 12 17.20 11.91 -16.36
N SER A 13 17.59 10.68 -16.61
CA SER A 13 18.58 10.35 -17.64
C SER A 13 17.98 10.13 -19.03
N ILE A 14 16.67 9.94 -19.14
CA ILE A 14 15.98 9.74 -20.42
C ILE A 14 15.91 11.07 -21.16
N ARG A 15 16.55 11.14 -22.36
CA ARG A 15 16.64 12.38 -23.14
C ARG A 15 15.62 12.51 -24.26
N HIS A 16 15.11 11.41 -24.79
CA HIS A 16 14.20 11.41 -25.93
C HIS A 16 12.83 10.87 -25.57
N GLY A 17 11.79 11.61 -25.99
CA GLY A 17 10.39 11.19 -25.85
C GLY A 17 9.79 11.24 -24.44
N HIS A 18 10.57 11.66 -23.43
CA HIS A 18 10.09 11.78 -22.07
C HIS A 18 9.44 13.15 -21.83
N PRO A 19 8.28 13.23 -21.14
CA PRO A 19 7.61 14.50 -20.84
C PRO A 19 8.50 15.52 -20.13
N SER A 20 9.47 15.07 -19.32
CA SER A 20 10.42 15.96 -18.64
C SER A 20 11.34 16.74 -19.59
N THR A 21 11.52 16.27 -20.84
CA THR A 21 12.31 16.98 -21.85
C THR A 21 11.54 18.12 -22.51
N LEU A 22 10.21 18.06 -22.50
CA LEU A 22 9.33 19.07 -23.07
C LEU A 22 9.15 20.28 -22.13
N HIS A 23 9.35 20.09 -20.82
CA HIS A 23 9.18 21.10 -19.79
C HIS A 23 10.46 21.39 -19.01
N LEU A 24 11.55 21.59 -19.69
CA LEU A 24 12.90 21.77 -19.13
C LEU A 24 13.03 22.87 -18.08
N TRP A 25 12.18 23.87 -18.09
CA TRP A 25 12.29 25.05 -17.26
C TRP A 25 11.32 25.11 -16.08
N TRP A 26 10.17 24.39 -16.16
CA TRP A 26 9.11 24.55 -15.15
C TRP A 26 9.14 23.50 -14.03
N ALA A 27 9.21 22.23 -14.34
CA ALA A 27 9.15 21.18 -13.33
C ALA A 27 10.00 19.97 -13.72
N ARG A 28 11.18 19.93 -13.18
CA ARG A 28 12.04 18.73 -13.27
C ARG A 28 11.65 17.67 -12.21
N ARG A 29 10.37 17.57 -11.87
CA ARG A 29 9.89 16.54 -10.94
C ARG A 29 9.57 15.29 -11.74
N PRO A 30 10.22 14.15 -11.43
CA PRO A 30 9.95 12.90 -12.09
C PRO A 30 8.51 12.48 -11.93
N LEU A 31 7.90 11.90 -12.99
CA LEU A 31 6.55 11.35 -12.95
C LEU A 31 6.43 10.22 -11.93
N ALA A 32 7.49 9.42 -11.75
CA ALA A 32 7.56 8.39 -10.73
C ALA A 32 7.26 8.94 -9.34
N ALA A 33 7.88 10.06 -8.94
CA ALA A 33 7.61 10.70 -7.65
C ALA A 33 6.16 11.18 -7.55
N ALA A 34 5.61 11.77 -8.62
CA ALA A 34 4.24 12.25 -8.62
C ALA A 34 3.24 11.10 -8.45
N ARG A 35 3.42 9.99 -9.19
CA ARG A 35 2.59 8.79 -9.06
C ARG A 35 2.66 8.18 -7.67
N ALA A 36 3.87 8.06 -7.12
CA ALA A 36 4.07 7.51 -5.78
C ALA A 36 3.35 8.35 -4.72
N VAL A 37 3.48 9.68 -4.78
CA VAL A 37 2.84 10.58 -3.81
C VAL A 37 1.32 10.52 -3.93
N ILE A 38 0.77 10.57 -5.15
CA ILE A 38 -0.68 10.49 -5.35
C ILE A 38 -1.22 9.17 -4.85
N PHE A 39 -0.61 8.04 -5.21
CA PHE A 39 -1.03 6.72 -4.75
C PHE A 39 -0.98 6.62 -3.22
N ALA A 40 0.14 7.02 -2.60
CA ALA A 40 0.31 6.96 -1.16
C ALA A 40 -0.64 7.89 -0.38
N GLN A 41 -1.14 8.95 -1.02
CA GLN A 41 -2.12 9.87 -0.40
C GLN A 41 -3.57 9.42 -0.56
N MET A 42 -3.85 8.57 -1.55
CA MET A 42 -5.20 8.12 -1.86
C MET A 42 -5.51 6.71 -1.37
N VAL A 43 -4.51 5.99 -0.88
CA VAL A 43 -4.66 4.63 -0.34
C VAL A 43 -4.47 4.67 1.17
N ASP A 44 -5.44 4.13 1.91
CA ASP A 44 -5.40 4.08 3.36
C ASP A 44 -4.32 3.11 3.87
N ASP A 45 -3.75 3.41 5.03
CA ASP A 45 -2.85 2.47 5.70
C ASP A 45 -3.63 1.23 6.17
N PRO A 46 -3.10 0.02 5.92
CA PRO A 46 -3.77 -1.23 6.30
C PRO A 46 -4.12 -1.36 7.78
N SER A 47 -3.50 -0.58 8.65
CA SER A 47 -3.86 -0.54 10.08
C SER A 47 -5.29 -0.04 10.31
N ALA A 48 -5.84 0.76 9.40
CA ALA A 48 -7.20 1.29 9.50
C ALA A 48 -8.27 0.21 9.28
N TYR A 49 -7.98 -0.83 8.49
CA TYR A 49 -8.95 -1.88 8.14
C TYR A 49 -8.50 -3.30 8.51
N VAL A 50 -7.68 -3.45 9.55
CA VAL A 50 -7.15 -4.73 10.04
C VAL A 50 -8.24 -5.76 10.34
N GLU A 51 -9.39 -5.32 10.82
CA GLU A 51 -10.51 -6.23 11.10
C GLU A 51 -11.00 -6.96 9.86
N THR A 52 -11.04 -6.27 8.73
CA THR A 52 -11.38 -6.87 7.42
C THR A 52 -10.32 -7.87 6.98
N LEU A 53 -9.03 -7.55 7.19
CA LEU A 53 -7.91 -8.45 6.87
C LEU A 53 -7.93 -9.71 7.75
N ARG A 54 -8.37 -9.59 8.99
CA ARG A 54 -8.49 -10.71 9.94
C ARG A 54 -9.53 -11.75 9.50
N ALA A 55 -10.51 -11.34 8.70
CA ALA A 55 -11.54 -12.23 8.16
C ALA A 55 -10.99 -13.20 7.09
N ASP A 56 -9.86 -12.89 6.44
CA ASP A 56 -9.23 -13.79 5.47
C ASP A 56 -8.39 -14.87 6.19
N PRO A 57 -8.80 -16.16 6.14
CA PRO A 57 -8.08 -17.23 6.83
C PRO A 57 -6.68 -17.50 6.27
N LYS A 58 -6.43 -17.19 4.98
CA LYS A 58 -5.12 -17.37 4.37
C LYS A 58 -4.14 -16.30 4.84
N LEU A 59 -4.59 -15.06 4.88
CA LEU A 59 -3.79 -13.93 5.33
C LEU A 59 -3.47 -14.08 6.82
N ARG A 60 -4.46 -14.47 7.62
CA ARG A 60 -4.31 -14.73 9.05
C ARG A 60 -3.24 -15.79 9.33
N ARG A 61 -3.25 -16.93 8.63
CA ARG A 61 -2.22 -17.98 8.79
C ARG A 61 -0.81 -17.47 8.46
N LYS A 62 -0.68 -16.67 7.40
CA LYS A 62 0.61 -16.03 7.06
C LYS A 62 1.06 -15.09 8.17
N ALA A 63 0.16 -14.27 8.69
CA ALA A 63 0.45 -13.33 9.76
C ALA A 63 0.83 -14.03 11.07
N GLU A 64 0.17 -15.14 11.43
CA GLU A 64 0.51 -15.96 12.59
C GLU A 64 1.92 -16.56 12.47
N THR A 65 2.30 -17.01 11.27
CA THR A 65 3.66 -17.53 11.02
C THR A 65 4.69 -16.42 11.10
N ALA A 66 4.45 -15.28 10.49
CA ALA A 66 5.32 -14.11 10.56
C ALA A 66 5.47 -13.60 12.00
N ARG A 67 4.37 -13.57 12.74
CA ARG A 67 4.38 -13.18 14.17
C ARG A 67 5.26 -14.07 15.01
N ARG A 68 5.18 -15.40 14.84
CA ARG A 68 6.01 -16.34 15.58
C ARG A 68 7.49 -16.09 15.34
N ALA A 69 7.89 -15.91 14.07
CA ALA A 69 9.28 -15.61 13.75
C ALA A 69 9.75 -14.28 14.36
N ARG A 70 8.91 -13.23 14.27
CA ARG A 70 9.23 -11.91 14.83
C ARG A 70 9.26 -11.92 16.36
N LEU A 71 8.43 -12.74 16.98
CA LEU A 71 8.42 -12.92 18.44
C LEU A 71 9.72 -13.52 18.95
N GLN A 72 10.26 -14.52 18.28
CA GLN A 72 11.56 -15.12 18.62
C GLN A 72 12.68 -14.07 18.59
N LEU A 73 12.75 -13.28 17.50
CA LEU A 73 13.74 -12.20 17.40
C LEU A 73 13.56 -11.13 18.49
N TRP A 74 12.32 -10.82 18.83
CA TRP A 74 12.01 -9.87 19.90
C TRP A 74 12.45 -10.40 21.28
N GLU A 75 12.20 -11.68 21.57
CA GLU A 75 12.65 -12.33 22.81
C GLU A 75 14.17 -12.35 22.93
N GLU A 76 14.87 -12.66 21.83
CA GLU A 76 16.34 -12.62 21.76
C GLU A 76 16.86 -11.20 22.02
N ALA A 77 16.30 -10.19 21.34
CA ALA A 77 16.66 -8.80 21.54
C ALA A 77 16.42 -8.34 22.99
N ARG A 78 15.29 -8.76 23.58
CA ARG A 78 14.97 -8.46 24.98
C ARG A 78 15.93 -9.13 25.95
N ALA A 79 16.36 -10.37 25.66
CA ALA A 79 17.35 -11.06 26.47
C ALA A 79 18.72 -10.36 26.42
N VAL A 80 19.13 -9.89 25.24
CA VAL A 80 20.37 -9.11 25.08
C VAL A 80 20.26 -7.77 25.82
N ALA A 81 19.16 -7.04 25.69
CA ALA A 81 18.96 -5.79 26.41
C ALA A 81 18.97 -5.96 27.93
N ARG A 82 18.40 -7.06 28.46
CA ARG A 82 18.46 -7.39 29.88
C ARG A 82 19.88 -7.65 30.38
N LYS A 83 20.69 -8.37 29.62
CA LYS A 83 22.11 -8.65 29.95
C LYS A 83 22.95 -7.37 29.91
N ALA A 84 22.63 -6.45 28.99
CA ALA A 84 23.34 -5.18 28.83
C ALA A 84 23.05 -4.17 29.95
N LYS A 85 21.92 -4.28 30.66
CA LYS A 85 21.58 -3.39 31.80
C LYS A 85 22.61 -3.39 32.94
N GLY A 86 23.53 -4.37 32.97
CA GLY A 86 24.65 -4.43 33.95
C GLY A 86 26.00 -3.98 33.38
N THR A 87 26.09 -3.57 32.16
CA THR A 87 27.30 -3.14 31.47
C THR A 87 27.14 -1.75 30.90
N ASN A 88 28.24 -1.00 30.75
CA ASN A 88 28.23 0.37 30.18
C ASN A 88 27.84 0.43 28.67
N LEU A 89 27.31 -0.64 28.10
CA LEU A 89 26.81 -0.69 26.72
C LEU A 89 25.35 -0.26 26.69
N ALA A 90 25.09 0.85 26.07
CA ALA A 90 23.72 1.34 25.76
C ALA A 90 23.10 0.49 24.64
N VAL A 91 22.49 -0.65 24.99
CA VAL A 91 21.67 -1.44 24.03
C VAL A 91 20.24 -0.93 24.13
N PRO A 92 19.63 -0.47 23.01
CA PRO A 92 18.26 0.01 23.02
C PRO A 92 17.30 -1.13 23.41
N GLU A 93 16.32 -0.82 24.27
CA GLU A 93 15.28 -1.78 24.62
C GLU A 93 14.42 -2.06 23.37
N PRO A 94 14.07 -3.32 23.11
CA PRO A 94 13.15 -3.64 22.04
C PRO A 94 11.77 -3.01 22.33
N GLY A 95 11.14 -2.49 21.29
CA GLY A 95 9.80 -1.92 21.37
C GLY A 95 8.73 -2.90 21.90
N PRO A 96 7.45 -2.58 21.73
CA PRO A 96 6.36 -3.44 22.18
C PRO A 96 6.40 -4.81 21.49
N GLN A 97 5.76 -5.79 22.12
CA GLN A 97 5.67 -7.14 21.60
C GLN A 97 4.86 -7.15 20.28
N PRO A 98 5.32 -7.88 19.23
CA PRO A 98 4.63 -7.94 17.93
C PRO A 98 3.21 -8.52 18.07
N THR A 99 2.23 -7.79 17.58
CA THR A 99 0.81 -8.19 17.58
C THR A 99 0.43 -8.88 16.27
N LEU A 100 -0.68 -9.61 16.27
CA LEU A 100 -1.20 -10.22 15.04
C LEU A 100 -1.66 -9.14 14.04
N ASP A 101 -2.27 -8.10 14.54
CA ASP A 101 -2.79 -7.00 13.73
C ASP A 101 -1.68 -6.23 13.02
N GLU A 102 -0.57 -6.00 13.71
CA GLU A 102 0.62 -5.42 13.11
C GLU A 102 1.16 -6.29 11.97
N MET A 103 1.19 -7.62 12.15
CA MET A 103 1.65 -8.52 11.10
C MET A 103 0.68 -8.57 9.90
N LEU A 104 -0.62 -8.50 10.14
CA LEU A 104 -1.62 -8.42 9.09
C LEU A 104 -1.44 -7.12 8.28
N ALA A 105 -1.32 -5.99 8.96
CA ALA A 105 -1.10 -4.70 8.34
C ALA A 105 0.24 -4.67 7.56
N ASP A 106 1.30 -5.25 8.10
CA ASP A 106 2.61 -5.29 7.45
C ASP A 106 2.60 -6.12 6.17
N ILE A 107 1.94 -7.27 6.16
CA ILE A 107 1.82 -8.13 4.96
C ILE A 107 1.05 -7.37 3.86
N GLU A 108 -0.04 -6.73 4.23
CA GLU A 108 -0.83 -5.96 3.28
C GLU A 108 -0.11 -4.71 2.79
N ARG A 109 0.60 -4.01 3.67
CA ARG A 109 1.46 -2.87 3.32
C ARG A 109 2.55 -3.28 2.33
N GLN A 110 3.17 -4.45 2.51
CA GLN A 110 4.12 -4.99 1.53
C GLN A 110 3.48 -5.27 0.17
N ARG A 111 2.21 -5.72 0.15
CA ARG A 111 1.45 -5.90 -1.09
C ARG A 111 1.24 -4.57 -1.81
N LEU A 112 0.81 -3.55 -1.07
CA LEU A 112 0.61 -2.19 -1.61
C LEU A 112 1.93 -1.57 -2.10
N PHE A 113 3.04 -1.81 -1.41
CA PHE A 113 4.34 -1.35 -1.88
C PHE A 113 4.75 -1.98 -3.21
N ARG A 114 4.43 -3.24 -3.47
CA ARG A 114 4.67 -3.86 -4.78
C ARG A 114 3.85 -3.19 -5.89
N VAL A 115 2.58 -2.89 -5.61
CA VAL A 115 1.75 -2.13 -6.57
C VAL A 115 2.37 -0.76 -6.85
N LEU A 116 2.86 -0.09 -5.82
CA LEU A 116 3.54 1.19 -5.96
C LEU A 116 4.85 1.06 -6.76
N GLU A 117 5.65 0.04 -6.50
CA GLU A 117 6.90 -0.24 -7.23
C GLU A 117 6.63 -0.43 -8.72
N ASP A 118 5.60 -1.22 -9.08
CA ASP A 118 5.19 -1.40 -10.46
C ASP A 118 4.66 -0.10 -11.10
N LEU A 119 3.90 0.70 -10.32
CA LEU A 119 3.31 1.95 -10.79
C LEU A 119 4.33 3.03 -11.12
N VAL A 120 5.46 3.08 -10.40
CA VAL A 120 6.49 4.10 -10.61
C VAL A 120 7.41 3.82 -11.79
N LEU A 121 7.44 2.58 -12.29
CA LEU A 121 8.26 2.22 -13.43
C LEU A 121 7.79 2.96 -14.69
N TRP A 122 8.76 3.52 -15.44
CA TRP A 122 8.47 4.22 -16.70
C TRP A 122 7.81 3.29 -17.73
N GLU A 123 8.24 2.06 -17.81
CA GLU A 123 7.73 1.04 -18.73
C GLU A 123 6.25 0.76 -18.51
N ASN A 124 5.76 0.97 -17.30
CA ASN A 124 4.35 0.74 -16.92
C ASN A 124 3.47 1.99 -17.10
N THR A 125 3.98 3.05 -17.71
CA THR A 125 3.22 4.31 -17.90
C THR A 125 1.92 4.12 -18.66
N THR A 126 1.90 3.21 -19.63
CA THR A 126 0.76 2.87 -20.48
C THR A 126 0.24 1.45 -20.23
N ASN A 127 0.75 0.78 -19.20
CA ASN A 127 0.33 -0.58 -18.85
C ASN A 127 -1.00 -0.53 -18.11
N GLU A 128 -2.10 -0.74 -18.84
CA GLU A 128 -3.46 -0.65 -18.29
C GLU A 128 -3.71 -1.62 -17.14
N THR A 129 -3.04 -2.78 -17.12
CA THR A 129 -3.17 -3.74 -16.01
C THR A 129 -2.68 -3.16 -14.70
N VAL A 130 -1.49 -2.53 -14.70
CA VAL A 130 -0.90 -1.90 -13.51
C VAL A 130 -1.72 -0.67 -13.09
N LEU A 131 -2.12 0.15 -14.07
CA LEU A 131 -2.94 1.33 -13.82
C LEU A 131 -4.30 0.95 -13.23
N GLN A 132 -4.95 -0.11 -13.75
CA GLN A 132 -6.22 -0.58 -13.24
C GLN A 132 -6.09 -1.13 -11.81
N GLN A 133 -5.02 -1.87 -11.53
CA GLN A 133 -4.74 -2.34 -10.18
C GLN A 133 -4.60 -1.18 -9.18
N ALA A 134 -3.85 -0.14 -9.55
CA ALA A 134 -3.71 1.04 -8.70
C ALA A 134 -5.04 1.79 -8.50
N ARG A 135 -5.86 1.93 -9.55
CA ARG A 135 -7.21 2.52 -9.45
C ARG A 135 -8.12 1.71 -8.53
N ASP A 136 -8.06 0.39 -8.61
CA ASP A 136 -8.88 -0.49 -7.77
C ASP A 136 -8.54 -0.33 -6.29
N GLU A 137 -7.24 -0.20 -5.95
CA GLU A 137 -6.81 0.07 -4.57
C GLU A 137 -7.32 1.44 -4.06
N ILE A 138 -7.19 2.49 -4.89
CA ILE A 138 -7.70 3.82 -4.56
C ILE A 138 -9.22 3.79 -4.38
N CYS A 139 -9.95 3.14 -5.29
CA CYS A 139 -11.40 3.00 -5.19
C CYS A 139 -11.82 2.22 -3.95
N GLN A 140 -11.05 1.21 -3.55
CA GLN A 140 -11.31 0.45 -2.34
C GLN A 140 -11.13 1.30 -1.08
N SER A 141 -10.03 2.04 -0.96
CA SER A 141 -9.79 2.98 0.14
C SER A 141 -10.87 4.05 0.21
N TRP A 142 -11.25 4.62 -0.94
CA TRP A 142 -12.35 5.58 -0.99
C TRP A 142 -13.68 5.00 -0.49
N ARG A 143 -13.98 3.74 -0.80
CA ARG A 143 -15.18 3.05 -0.29
C ARG A 143 -15.15 2.89 1.23
N TYR A 144 -14.00 2.56 1.82
CA TYR A 144 -13.85 2.49 3.28
C TYR A 144 -14.09 3.88 3.91
N THR A 145 -13.43 4.90 3.41
CA THR A 145 -13.63 6.28 3.88
C THR A 145 -15.09 6.74 3.78
N CYS A 146 -15.78 6.39 2.68
CA CYS A 146 -17.20 6.70 2.54
C CYS A 146 -18.07 5.92 3.52
N ALA A 147 -17.74 4.68 3.83
CA ALA A 147 -18.48 3.86 4.80
C ALA A 147 -18.35 4.39 6.23
N GLU A 148 -17.18 4.93 6.58
CA GLU A 148 -16.94 5.57 7.89
C GLU A 148 -17.62 6.94 8.02
N ASN A 149 -17.82 7.63 6.89
CA ASN A 149 -18.36 9.00 6.86
C ASN A 149 -19.76 9.04 6.23
N VAL A 150 -20.66 8.17 6.65
CA VAL A 150 -22.02 8.00 6.07
C VAL A 150 -22.82 9.31 6.04
N ASP A 151 -22.63 10.17 7.03
CA ASP A 151 -23.34 11.45 7.15
C ASP A 151 -22.82 12.54 6.19
N HIS A 152 -21.71 12.31 5.51
CA HIS A 152 -21.17 13.27 4.57
C HIS A 152 -21.96 13.28 3.25
N PRO A 153 -22.40 14.43 2.72
CA PRO A 153 -23.26 14.52 1.53
C PRO A 153 -22.71 13.83 0.26
N ARG A 154 -21.39 13.71 0.14
CA ARG A 154 -20.74 13.00 -0.96
C ARG A 154 -20.62 11.49 -0.72
N ALA A 155 -20.51 11.06 0.54
CA ALA A 155 -20.45 9.65 0.91
C ALA A 155 -21.76 8.93 0.59
N SER A 156 -22.90 9.54 0.85
CA SER A 156 -24.22 8.96 0.62
C SER A 156 -24.51 8.61 -0.86
N ARG A 157 -23.85 9.27 -1.80
CA ARG A 157 -23.96 8.97 -3.25
C ARG A 157 -23.08 7.81 -3.70
N SER A 158 -21.99 7.53 -2.98
CA SER A 158 -20.97 6.53 -3.36
C SER A 158 -21.20 5.17 -2.71
N VAL A 159 -21.88 5.12 -1.58
CA VAL A 159 -22.19 3.87 -0.87
C VAL A 159 -23.42 3.21 -1.49
N ARG A 160 -23.26 2.58 -2.64
CA ARG A 160 -24.17 1.47 -2.99
C ARG A 160 -23.82 0.31 -2.07
N PRO A 161 -24.78 -0.29 -1.36
CA PRO A 161 -24.51 -1.40 -0.48
C PRO A 161 -23.83 -2.50 -1.29
N LEU A 162 -22.69 -2.97 -0.79
CA LEU A 162 -22.04 -4.20 -1.28
C LEU A 162 -22.99 -5.37 -0.96
N ARG A 163 -24.04 -5.52 -1.75
CA ARG A 163 -24.85 -6.72 -1.75
C ARG A 163 -24.00 -7.82 -2.35
N ASN A 164 -23.44 -8.66 -1.47
CA ASN A 164 -22.89 -10.00 -1.75
C ASN A 164 -22.55 -10.26 -3.23
N ARG A 165 -21.41 -9.81 -3.70
CA ARG A 165 -20.76 -10.38 -4.86
C ARG A 165 -19.50 -11.08 -4.37
N LEU A 166 -19.67 -12.31 -3.94
CA LEU A 166 -18.66 -13.33 -4.17
C LEU A 166 -18.36 -13.26 -5.67
N PRO A 167 -17.09 -13.18 -6.11
CA PRO A 167 -16.79 -13.22 -7.52
C PRO A 167 -17.34 -14.52 -8.09
N PRO A 168 -18.17 -14.48 -9.15
CA PRO A 168 -18.50 -15.69 -9.87
C PRO A 168 -17.21 -16.23 -10.45
N THR A 169 -16.86 -17.44 -10.05
CA THR A 169 -15.83 -18.23 -10.68
C THR A 169 -16.11 -18.27 -12.19
N GLY A 170 -15.22 -17.62 -12.97
CA GLY A 170 -15.14 -17.78 -14.41
C GLY A 170 -16.21 -17.07 -15.24
N ARG A 171 -16.02 -15.78 -15.51
CA ARG A 171 -16.28 -15.09 -16.79
C ARG A 171 -15.79 -13.66 -16.70
N ARG A 172 -14.88 -13.27 -17.60
CA ARG A 172 -14.59 -11.86 -17.88
C ARG A 172 -15.91 -11.18 -18.26
N GLN A 173 -16.40 -10.33 -17.37
CA GLN A 173 -17.35 -9.31 -17.76
C GLN A 173 -16.57 -8.00 -17.83
N THR A 174 -16.51 -7.45 -19.02
CA THR A 174 -16.13 -6.06 -19.27
C THR A 174 -17.03 -5.18 -18.40
N LEU A 175 -16.44 -4.63 -17.33
CA LEU A 175 -17.08 -3.56 -16.57
C LEU A 175 -17.10 -2.34 -17.46
N THR A 176 -18.24 -2.03 -18.01
CA THR A 176 -18.51 -0.69 -18.54
C THR A 176 -18.32 0.30 -17.41
N LEU A 177 -17.38 1.22 -17.61
CA LEU A 177 -17.18 2.39 -16.76
C LEU A 177 -18.51 3.13 -16.70
N ASP A 178 -19.16 3.10 -15.55
CA ASP A 178 -20.24 4.04 -15.25
C ASP A 178 -19.57 5.40 -15.06
N GLU A 179 -19.91 6.35 -15.95
CA GLU A 179 -19.33 7.69 -16.07
C GLU A 179 -19.56 8.60 -14.84
N SER A 180 -19.72 8.04 -13.66
CA SER A 180 -20.03 8.79 -12.43
C SER A 180 -18.84 9.05 -11.51
N CYS A 181 -17.60 8.85 -11.98
CA CYS A 181 -16.40 9.40 -11.34
C CYS A 181 -15.90 10.63 -12.13
N GLY A 182 -16.77 11.63 -12.27
CA GLY A 182 -16.44 12.98 -12.69
C GLY A 182 -16.41 13.92 -11.49
#